data_055a575e331797a1efda407984ffc01c
#
_entry.id   055a575e331797a1efda407984ffc01c
#
_cell.length_a   1.000
_cell.length_b   1.000
_cell.length_c   1.000
_cell.angle_alpha   90.00
_cell.angle_beta   90.00
_cell.angle_gamma   90.00
#
_symmetry.space_group_name_H-M   'P 1'
#
loop_
_entity.id
_entity.type
_entity.pdbx_description
1 polymer ?
#
loop_
_entity_poly.entity_id
_entity_poly.type
_entity_poly.pdbx_seq_one_letter_code
_entity_poly.pdbx_strand_id
1 'polypeptide(L)'
;TAELSFITSAPATSTQDPNERVIFQRMEEQTNVHIDWTCFVSDQFSDKKNLALAQFGNLPDGLFNAGMSDYDLLRYAKQGIIIPLENLIDKYMPNLQAVFEKYPEYRTMCTAPDGHIYSFPWIEQLGSGKEAIQAIGDIPYINKKWLDYLGLEIPTTTDELEQVLIQFRDHADELEKEFSIEGAVIPMSFIINNGDQDPAILLNGFGEGYGDTGDHFAVTDEGKVIYTTVQEGYKEGIEWLHKLVTEDLVDPE
;
A
#
# COMPACT_ATOMS: atom_id res chain seq x y z
N THR A 1 27.89 -15.54 16.65
CA THR A 1 26.63 -14.94 16.17
C THR A 1 26.38 -13.69 16.99
N ALA A 2 26.13 -12.58 16.35
CA ALA A 2 25.60 -11.38 17.02
C ALA A 2 24.09 -11.54 17.18
N GLU A 3 23.53 -10.99 18.25
CA GLU A 3 22.09 -11.04 18.54
C GLU A 3 21.54 -9.61 18.58
N LEU A 4 20.41 -9.38 17.92
CA LEU A 4 19.66 -8.12 17.93
C LEU A 4 18.19 -8.41 18.21
N SER A 5 17.53 -7.49 18.86
CA SER A 5 16.10 -7.54 19.15
C SER A 5 15.32 -6.59 18.27
N PHE A 6 14.27 -7.09 17.61
CA PHE A 6 13.43 -6.28 16.71
C PHE A 6 11.95 -6.45 17.02
N ILE A 7 11.22 -5.38 16.82
CA ILE A 7 9.74 -5.38 16.84
C ILE A 7 9.22 -5.26 15.41
N THR A 8 8.23 -6.08 15.06
CA THR A 8 7.55 -6.06 13.76
C THR A 8 6.09 -6.48 13.89
N SER A 9 5.39 -6.53 12.77
CA SER A 9 4.03 -7.07 12.69
C SER A 9 3.84 -8.02 11.52
N ALA A 10 2.85 -8.89 11.64
CA ALA A 10 2.38 -9.74 10.56
C ALA A 10 0.85 -9.91 10.64
N PRO A 11 0.15 -10.14 9.50
CA PRO A 11 -1.25 -10.51 9.51
C PRO A 11 -1.49 -11.78 10.34
N ALA A 12 -2.64 -11.89 10.99
CA ALA A 12 -3.00 -13.06 11.80
C ALA A 12 -2.97 -14.39 11.02
N THR A 13 -3.14 -14.31 9.71
CA THR A 13 -3.09 -15.45 8.78
C THR A 13 -1.67 -15.87 8.38
N SER A 14 -0.64 -15.11 8.77
CA SER A 14 0.76 -15.37 8.48
C SER A 14 1.48 -15.94 9.71
N THR A 15 2.65 -16.57 9.49
CA THR A 15 3.53 -16.93 10.61
C THR A 15 3.88 -15.71 11.45
N GLN A 16 3.83 -15.85 12.76
CA GLN A 16 4.16 -14.80 13.72
C GLN A 16 5.65 -14.81 14.12
N ASP A 17 6.41 -15.79 13.68
CA ASP A 17 7.87 -15.78 13.81
C ASP A 17 8.53 -15.55 12.44
N PRO A 18 9.12 -14.36 12.20
CA PRO A 18 9.84 -14.10 10.97
C PRO A 18 10.98 -15.08 10.67
N ASN A 19 11.60 -15.70 11.68
CA ASN A 19 12.68 -16.68 11.50
C ASN A 19 12.20 -17.96 10.80
N GLU A 20 10.92 -18.24 10.74
CA GLU A 20 10.37 -19.32 9.93
C GLU A 20 10.38 -19.02 8.43
N ARG A 21 10.62 -17.77 8.04
CA ARG A 21 10.65 -17.35 6.64
C ARG A 21 12.05 -17.52 6.05
N VAL A 22 12.13 -18.14 4.89
CA VAL A 22 13.39 -18.44 4.19
C VAL A 22 14.28 -17.21 3.99
N ILE A 23 13.70 -16.02 3.78
CA ILE A 23 14.49 -14.80 3.59
C ILE A 23 15.30 -14.44 4.85
N PHE A 24 14.70 -14.52 6.03
CA PHE A 24 15.40 -14.19 7.28
C PHE A 24 16.40 -15.29 7.66
N GLN A 25 16.13 -16.56 7.38
CA GLN A 25 17.09 -17.65 7.53
C GLN A 25 18.34 -17.42 6.67
N ARG A 26 18.16 -17.05 5.40
CA ARG A 26 19.28 -16.70 4.51
C ARG A 26 20.04 -15.47 4.98
N MET A 27 19.35 -14.47 5.51
CA MET A 27 20.00 -13.28 6.07
C MET A 27 20.87 -13.67 7.28
N GLU A 28 20.38 -14.49 8.18
CA GLU A 28 21.16 -14.99 9.33
C GLU A 28 22.38 -15.79 8.87
N GLU A 29 22.22 -16.72 7.93
CA GLU A 29 23.31 -17.51 7.35
C GLU A 29 24.41 -16.63 6.73
N GLN A 30 24.02 -15.58 6.00
CA GLN A 30 24.96 -14.69 5.30
C GLN A 30 25.66 -13.70 6.23
N THR A 31 24.97 -13.22 7.25
CA THR A 31 25.47 -12.14 8.12
C THR A 31 26.03 -12.66 9.44
N ASN A 32 25.68 -13.87 9.84
CA ASN A 32 25.92 -14.41 11.19
C ASN A 32 25.33 -13.52 12.29
N VAL A 33 24.18 -12.88 12.00
CA VAL A 33 23.41 -12.06 12.95
C VAL A 33 22.06 -12.73 13.15
N HIS A 34 21.76 -13.11 14.37
CA HIS A 34 20.45 -13.61 14.77
C HIS A 34 19.56 -12.46 15.19
N ILE A 35 18.29 -12.46 14.79
CA ILE A 35 17.31 -11.47 15.23
C ILE A 35 16.25 -12.15 16.10
N ASP A 36 16.15 -11.68 17.33
CA ASP A 36 15.07 -12.03 18.26
C ASP A 36 13.86 -11.13 17.97
N TRP A 37 12.83 -11.73 17.38
CA TRP A 37 11.66 -11.00 16.92
C TRP A 37 10.57 -10.96 17.97
N THR A 38 10.09 -9.75 18.29
CA THR A 38 8.79 -9.54 18.91
C THR A 38 7.79 -9.17 17.79
N CYS A 39 7.03 -10.16 17.32
CA CYS A 39 6.05 -9.97 16.25
C CYS A 39 4.63 -9.82 16.83
N PHE A 40 3.94 -8.76 16.46
CA PHE A 40 2.55 -8.53 16.85
C PHE A 40 1.61 -8.76 15.67
N VAL A 41 0.37 -9.12 15.93
CA VAL A 41 -0.68 -9.12 14.90
C VAL A 41 -0.91 -7.69 14.41
N SER A 42 -1.02 -7.51 13.09
CA SER A 42 -1.06 -6.19 12.44
C SER A 42 -2.11 -5.26 13.02
N ASP A 43 -3.31 -5.76 13.32
CA ASP A 43 -4.42 -4.96 13.87
C ASP A 43 -4.12 -4.35 15.26
N GLN A 44 -3.19 -4.95 16.00
CA GLN A 44 -2.80 -4.50 17.34
C GLN A 44 -1.46 -3.76 17.34
N PHE A 45 -0.80 -3.70 16.18
CA PHE A 45 0.60 -3.29 16.12
C PHE A 45 0.81 -1.84 16.57
N SER A 46 -0.05 -0.91 16.18
CA SER A 46 0.09 0.49 16.55
C SER A 46 0.15 0.70 18.06
N ASP A 47 -0.78 0.08 18.80
CA ASP A 47 -0.85 0.22 20.26
C ASP A 47 0.31 -0.48 20.95
N LYS A 48 0.66 -1.69 20.50
CA LYS A 48 1.77 -2.48 21.06
C LYS A 48 3.11 -1.81 20.82
N LYS A 49 3.35 -1.27 19.62
CA LYS A 49 4.53 -0.47 19.28
C LYS A 49 4.67 0.75 20.19
N ASN A 50 3.61 1.52 20.33
CA ASN A 50 3.61 2.71 21.19
C ASN A 50 3.90 2.37 22.66
N LEU A 51 3.32 1.28 23.15
CA LEU A 51 3.57 0.80 24.51
C LEU A 51 5.03 0.36 24.70
N ALA A 52 5.60 -0.36 23.74
CA ALA A 52 6.99 -0.80 23.78
C ALA A 52 7.96 0.40 23.76
N LEU A 53 7.70 1.39 22.90
CA LEU A 53 8.53 2.61 22.81
C LEU A 53 8.40 3.51 24.04
N ALA A 54 7.34 3.39 24.83
CA ALA A 54 7.19 4.11 26.10
C ALA A 54 8.04 3.51 27.25
N GLN A 55 8.61 2.33 27.07
CA GLN A 55 9.43 1.64 28.08
C GLN A 55 10.92 1.98 27.92
N PHE A 56 11.32 3.19 28.29
CA PHE A 56 12.68 3.75 28.13
C PHE A 56 13.85 2.89 28.62
N GLY A 57 13.61 1.89 29.43
CA GLY A 57 14.66 1.02 29.98
C GLY A 57 14.82 -0.32 29.27
N ASN A 58 13.97 -0.62 28.31
CA ASN A 58 13.94 -1.91 27.60
C ASN A 58 13.49 -1.74 26.15
N LEU A 59 14.16 -0.85 25.42
CA LEU A 59 13.89 -0.64 24.01
C LEU A 59 14.52 -1.78 23.17
N PRO A 60 13.88 -2.19 22.08
CA PRO A 60 14.50 -3.10 21.12
C PRO A 60 15.66 -2.41 20.38
N ASP A 61 16.55 -3.18 19.76
CA ASP A 61 17.61 -2.62 18.91
C ASP A 61 17.07 -2.00 17.65
N GLY A 62 15.91 -2.46 17.17
CA GLY A 62 15.27 -1.89 16.00
C GLY A 62 13.76 -2.16 15.85
N LEU A 63 13.18 -1.42 14.94
CA LEU A 63 11.82 -1.62 14.45
C LEU A 63 11.89 -1.98 12.97
N PHE A 64 11.15 -3.00 12.56
CA PHE A 64 11.11 -3.43 11.18
C PHE A 64 9.69 -3.29 10.62
N ASN A 65 9.57 -2.59 9.49
CA ASN A 65 8.29 -2.31 8.84
C ASN A 65 7.24 -1.72 9.79
N ALA A 66 7.66 -0.69 10.54
CA ALA A 66 6.88 -0.18 11.67
C ALA A 66 5.79 0.84 11.28
N GLY A 67 5.72 1.26 10.00
CA GLY A 67 4.71 2.20 9.52
C GLY A 67 4.68 3.49 10.32
N MET A 68 5.85 4.09 10.60
CA MET A 68 5.93 5.31 11.39
C MET A 68 5.76 6.54 10.49
N SER A 69 4.88 7.45 10.90
CA SER A 69 4.76 8.74 10.25
C SER A 69 6.00 9.62 10.50
N ASP A 70 6.23 10.61 9.64
CA ASP A 70 7.31 11.60 9.84
C ASP A 70 7.18 12.32 11.18
N TYR A 71 5.95 12.59 11.59
CA TYR A 71 5.67 13.18 12.90
C TYR A 71 6.14 12.29 14.04
N ASP A 72 5.85 10.99 13.99
CA ASP A 72 6.26 10.03 15.01
C ASP A 72 7.79 9.85 15.03
N LEU A 73 8.43 9.79 13.87
CA LEU A 73 9.89 9.74 13.77
C LEU A 73 10.53 10.94 14.48
N LEU A 74 10.10 12.16 14.16
CA LEU A 74 10.60 13.38 14.79
C LEU A 74 10.30 13.43 16.30
N ARG A 75 9.12 12.99 16.71
CA ARG A 75 8.72 12.94 18.13
C ARG A 75 9.60 12.01 18.94
N TYR A 76 9.82 10.79 18.45
CA TYR A 76 10.67 9.81 19.13
C TYR A 76 12.15 10.16 19.05
N ALA A 77 12.60 10.77 17.98
CA ALA A 77 13.97 11.29 17.86
C ALA A 77 14.25 12.38 18.89
N LYS A 78 13.34 13.35 19.07
CA LYS A 78 13.46 14.38 20.13
C LYS A 78 13.50 13.82 21.55
N GLN A 79 12.93 12.64 21.76
CA GLN A 79 12.95 11.93 23.05
C GLN A 79 14.19 11.04 23.19
N GLY A 80 15.05 10.93 22.17
CA GLY A 80 16.21 10.06 22.19
C GLY A 80 15.90 8.56 22.10
N ILE A 81 14.68 8.20 21.69
CA ILE A 81 14.24 6.81 21.48
C ILE A 81 14.74 6.29 20.14
N ILE A 82 14.75 7.14 19.13
CA ILE A 82 15.30 6.87 17.80
C ILE A 82 16.54 7.75 17.61
N ILE A 83 17.56 7.21 16.97
CA ILE A 83 18.83 7.90 16.72
C ILE A 83 18.99 8.31 15.26
N PRO A 84 19.72 9.38 14.97
CA PRO A 84 20.12 9.73 13.61
C PRO A 84 21.02 8.66 12.99
N LEU A 85 20.75 8.30 11.75
CA LEU A 85 21.40 7.17 11.06
C LEU A 85 22.41 7.60 9.97
N GLU A 86 22.41 8.86 9.53
CA GLU A 86 23.24 9.30 8.39
C GLU A 86 24.72 8.97 8.56
N ASN A 87 25.29 9.19 9.74
CA ASN A 87 26.68 8.87 10.01
C ASN A 87 26.97 7.35 10.01
N LEU A 88 25.99 6.55 10.42
CA LEU A 88 26.08 5.08 10.40
C LEU A 88 25.96 4.56 8.96
N ILE A 89 25.06 5.13 8.18
CA ILE A 89 24.90 4.84 6.75
C ILE A 89 26.23 5.16 6.04
N ASP A 90 26.75 6.35 6.22
CA ASP A 90 27.96 6.82 5.55
C ASP A 90 29.21 6.03 5.96
N LYS A 91 29.22 5.41 7.11
CA LYS A 91 30.38 4.63 7.60
C LYS A 91 30.27 3.14 7.32
N TYR A 92 29.06 2.57 7.39
CA TYR A 92 28.90 1.12 7.46
C TYR A 92 28.03 0.53 6.35
N MET A 93 27.37 1.35 5.51
CA MET A 93 26.42 0.87 4.50
C MET A 93 26.84 1.23 3.05
N PRO A 94 27.96 0.69 2.54
CA PRO A 94 28.48 1.06 1.23
C PRO A 94 27.49 0.78 0.08
N ASN A 95 26.65 -0.24 0.20
CA ASN A 95 25.64 -0.55 -0.80
C ASN A 95 24.53 0.51 -0.84
N LEU A 96 24.07 0.98 0.33
CA LEU A 96 23.06 2.04 0.38
C LEU A 96 23.63 3.38 -0.05
N GLN A 97 24.89 3.67 0.28
CA GLN A 97 25.61 4.86 -0.24
C GLN A 97 25.64 4.85 -1.77
N ALA A 98 26.00 3.72 -2.39
CA ALA A 98 26.04 3.61 -3.84
C ALA A 98 24.65 3.85 -4.48
N VAL A 99 23.58 3.44 -3.80
CA VAL A 99 22.20 3.75 -4.24
C VAL A 99 21.92 5.24 -4.12
N PHE A 100 22.26 5.87 -3.01
CA PHE A 100 22.07 7.31 -2.80
C PHE A 100 22.93 8.19 -3.72
N GLU A 101 24.13 7.74 -4.10
CA GLU A 101 24.95 8.40 -5.11
C GLU A 101 24.33 8.32 -6.50
N LYS A 102 23.75 7.19 -6.83
CA LYS A 102 23.08 6.97 -8.13
C LYS A 102 21.72 7.67 -8.21
N TYR A 103 21.01 7.76 -7.11
CA TYR A 103 19.65 8.33 -6.98
C TYR A 103 19.60 9.28 -5.77
N PRO A 104 20.15 10.51 -5.91
CA PRO A 104 20.24 11.47 -4.79
C PRO A 104 18.87 11.83 -4.18
N GLU A 105 17.80 11.75 -4.98
CA GLU A 105 16.43 11.97 -4.55
C GLU A 105 16.02 11.00 -3.43
N TYR A 106 16.48 9.76 -3.45
CA TYR A 106 16.14 8.79 -2.40
C TYR A 106 16.70 9.19 -1.04
N ARG A 107 17.93 9.74 -1.02
CA ARG A 107 18.48 10.29 0.22
C ARG A 107 17.66 11.49 0.70
N THR A 108 17.24 12.36 -0.21
CA THR A 108 16.39 13.50 0.12
C THR A 108 15.05 13.07 0.69
N MET A 109 14.39 12.06 0.08
CA MET A 109 13.11 11.52 0.56
C MET A 109 13.21 10.88 1.95
N CYS A 110 14.37 10.31 2.31
CA CYS A 110 14.61 9.73 3.64
C CYS A 110 15.01 10.78 4.69
N THR A 111 15.30 12.01 4.28
CA THR A 111 15.78 13.06 5.19
C THR A 111 14.58 13.80 5.79
N ALA A 112 14.44 13.73 7.10
CA ALA A 112 13.41 14.43 7.84
C ALA A 112 13.60 15.96 7.79
N PRO A 113 12.58 16.78 8.09
CA PRO A 113 12.64 18.24 8.04
C PRO A 113 13.74 18.88 8.92
N ASP A 114 14.22 18.17 9.93
CA ASP A 114 15.32 18.61 10.79
C ASP A 114 16.71 18.28 10.24
N GLY A 115 16.79 17.67 9.05
CA GLY A 115 18.03 17.36 8.35
C GLY A 115 18.62 15.98 8.67
N HIS A 116 17.96 15.17 9.49
CA HIS A 116 18.43 13.85 9.88
C HIS A 116 17.71 12.71 9.15
N ILE A 117 18.36 11.54 9.08
CA ILE A 117 17.76 10.29 8.58
C ILE A 117 17.51 9.38 9.79
N TYR A 118 16.26 8.94 9.98
CA TYR A 118 15.85 8.13 11.13
C TYR A 118 15.40 6.73 10.77
N SER A 119 15.32 6.40 9.48
CA SER A 119 14.90 5.09 9.00
C SER A 119 15.67 4.70 7.75
N PHE A 120 15.80 3.40 7.51
CA PHE A 120 16.24 2.89 6.22
C PHE A 120 15.05 2.86 5.26
N PRO A 121 15.25 3.28 3.99
CA PRO A 121 14.18 3.27 3.01
C PRO A 121 13.82 1.85 2.59
N TRP A 122 12.55 1.66 2.26
CA TRP A 122 12.18 0.60 1.36
C TRP A 122 12.41 1.11 -0.07
N ILE A 123 13.25 0.40 -0.80
CA ILE A 123 13.54 0.72 -2.20
C ILE A 123 13.13 -0.48 -3.03
N GLU A 124 12.16 -0.30 -3.89
CA GLU A 124 11.73 -1.29 -4.85
C GLU A 124 11.96 -0.77 -6.27
N GLN A 125 12.66 -1.55 -7.09
CA GLN A 125 12.91 -1.19 -8.47
C GLN A 125 12.96 -2.44 -9.36
N LEU A 126 12.09 -2.49 -10.35
CA LEU A 126 12.06 -3.59 -11.34
C LEU A 126 13.11 -3.45 -12.45
N GLY A 127 13.99 -2.47 -12.34
CA GLY A 127 15.03 -2.15 -13.30
C GLY A 127 14.95 -0.69 -13.76
N SER A 128 15.99 -0.22 -14.48
CA SER A 128 16.07 1.16 -14.93
C SER A 128 14.86 1.54 -15.81
N GLY A 129 14.15 2.61 -15.41
CA GLY A 129 12.98 3.13 -16.13
C GLY A 129 11.72 2.27 -16.02
N LYS A 130 11.65 1.36 -15.04
CA LYS A 130 10.44 0.58 -14.74
C LYS A 130 9.85 1.03 -13.42
N GLU A 131 8.53 1.07 -13.37
CA GLU A 131 7.79 1.32 -12.15
C GLU A 131 8.03 0.19 -11.13
N ALA A 132 7.99 0.55 -9.86
CA ALA A 132 7.97 -0.41 -8.76
C ALA A 132 6.65 -1.22 -8.79
N ILE A 133 6.68 -2.47 -8.31
CA ILE A 133 5.46 -3.31 -8.26
C ILE A 133 4.37 -2.62 -7.43
N GLN A 134 4.73 -1.96 -6.34
CA GLN A 134 3.78 -1.21 -5.52
C GLN A 134 3.17 0.01 -6.21
N ALA A 135 3.86 0.60 -7.19
CA ALA A 135 3.28 1.67 -8.00
C ALA A 135 2.21 1.17 -8.98
N ILE A 136 2.09 -0.15 -9.13
CA ILE A 136 1.05 -0.81 -9.94
C ILE A 136 -0.13 -1.26 -9.04
N GLY A 137 -0.23 -0.77 -7.83
CA GLY A 137 -1.39 -0.95 -6.95
C GLY A 137 -2.66 -0.32 -7.52
N ASP A 138 -3.78 -0.61 -6.89
CA ASP A 138 -5.09 -0.03 -7.22
C ASP A 138 -5.56 -0.29 -8.66
N ILE A 139 -5.22 -1.46 -9.22
CA ILE A 139 -5.64 -1.84 -10.57
C ILE A 139 -6.96 -2.60 -10.50
N PRO A 140 -8.03 -2.08 -11.12
CA PRO A 140 -9.27 -2.83 -11.24
C PRO A 140 -9.07 -4.04 -12.16
N TYR A 141 -9.66 -5.16 -11.77
CA TYR A 141 -9.67 -6.40 -12.55
C TYR A 141 -11.07 -6.67 -13.07
N ILE A 142 -11.16 -7.23 -14.27
CA ILE A 142 -12.42 -7.66 -14.86
C ILE A 142 -12.38 -9.14 -15.20
N ASN A 143 -13.50 -9.84 -15.00
CA ASN A 143 -13.59 -11.26 -15.33
C ASN A 143 -13.72 -11.46 -16.85
N LYS A 144 -12.58 -11.68 -17.49
CA LYS A 144 -12.54 -11.86 -18.96
C LYS A 144 -13.37 -13.05 -19.45
N LYS A 145 -13.52 -14.12 -18.67
CA LYS A 145 -14.33 -15.27 -19.06
C LYS A 145 -15.82 -14.92 -19.17
N TRP A 146 -16.29 -14.01 -18.32
CA TRP A 146 -17.68 -13.53 -18.38
C TRP A 146 -17.88 -12.63 -19.61
N LEU A 147 -16.91 -11.75 -19.89
CA LEU A 147 -16.93 -10.94 -21.11
C LEU A 147 -17.01 -11.82 -22.36
N ASP A 148 -16.10 -12.79 -22.48
CA ASP A 148 -16.02 -13.69 -23.64
C ASP A 148 -17.33 -14.50 -23.80
N TYR A 149 -17.91 -14.98 -22.72
CA TYR A 149 -19.15 -15.75 -22.75
C TYR A 149 -20.35 -14.93 -23.21
N LEU A 150 -20.45 -13.68 -22.74
CA LEU A 150 -21.53 -12.77 -23.12
C LEU A 150 -21.24 -12.00 -24.41
N GLY A 151 -20.09 -12.21 -25.05
CA GLY A 151 -19.69 -11.50 -26.28
C GLY A 151 -19.44 -10.03 -26.10
N LEU A 152 -18.95 -9.62 -24.92
CA LEU A 152 -18.65 -8.24 -24.55
C LEU A 152 -17.17 -7.91 -24.74
N GLU A 153 -16.89 -6.67 -25.15
CA GLU A 153 -15.53 -6.14 -25.21
C GLU A 153 -15.06 -5.64 -23.82
N ILE A 154 -13.74 -5.49 -23.66
CA ILE A 154 -13.16 -4.89 -22.45
C ILE A 154 -13.54 -3.40 -22.43
N PRO A 155 -14.19 -2.90 -21.37
CA PRO A 155 -14.61 -1.51 -21.30
C PRO A 155 -13.39 -0.57 -21.24
N THR A 156 -13.48 0.55 -21.93
CA THR A 156 -12.47 1.61 -22.01
C THR A 156 -12.95 2.95 -21.45
N THR A 157 -14.24 3.04 -21.13
CA THR A 157 -14.88 4.21 -20.52
C THR A 157 -15.74 3.81 -19.33
N THR A 158 -16.09 4.76 -18.49
CA THR A 158 -16.99 4.55 -17.35
C THR A 158 -18.39 4.11 -17.79
N ASP A 159 -18.91 4.66 -18.90
CA ASP A 159 -20.18 4.26 -19.48
C ASP A 159 -20.15 2.81 -19.99
N GLU A 160 -19.08 2.42 -20.67
CA GLU A 160 -18.90 1.03 -21.13
C GLU A 160 -18.78 0.07 -19.96
N LEU A 161 -18.07 0.46 -18.90
CA LEU A 161 -17.96 -0.34 -17.68
C LEU A 161 -19.34 -0.53 -17.04
N GLU A 162 -20.12 0.53 -16.90
CA GLU A 162 -21.50 0.43 -16.38
C GLU A 162 -22.34 -0.55 -17.20
N GLN A 163 -22.29 -0.46 -18.53
CA GLN A 163 -23.02 -1.38 -19.40
C GLN A 163 -22.56 -2.85 -19.22
N VAL A 164 -21.27 -3.09 -19.06
CA VAL A 164 -20.74 -4.42 -18.77
C VAL A 164 -21.26 -4.94 -17.44
N LEU A 165 -21.24 -4.12 -16.38
CA LEU A 165 -21.76 -4.51 -15.07
C LEU A 165 -23.25 -4.81 -15.10
N ILE A 166 -24.05 -4.06 -15.86
CA ILE A 166 -25.46 -4.34 -16.11
C ILE A 166 -25.64 -5.72 -16.78
N GLN A 167 -24.82 -6.03 -17.79
CA GLN A 167 -24.88 -7.35 -18.42
C GLN A 167 -24.50 -8.48 -17.47
N PHE A 168 -23.53 -8.29 -16.59
CA PHE A 168 -23.18 -9.28 -15.57
C PHE A 168 -24.32 -9.52 -14.59
N ARG A 169 -25.01 -8.46 -14.14
CA ARG A 169 -26.18 -8.55 -13.28
C ARG A 169 -27.35 -9.27 -13.97
N ASP A 170 -27.68 -8.81 -15.19
CA ASP A 170 -28.87 -9.28 -15.90
C ASP A 170 -28.74 -10.72 -16.38
N HIS A 171 -27.50 -11.26 -16.54
CA HIS A 171 -27.21 -12.63 -16.91
C HIS A 171 -26.60 -13.45 -15.75
N ALA A 172 -26.83 -13.03 -14.50
CA ALA A 172 -26.23 -13.67 -13.31
C ALA A 172 -26.52 -15.18 -13.26
N ASP A 173 -27.78 -15.59 -13.42
CA ASP A 173 -28.19 -17.00 -13.40
C ASP A 173 -27.50 -17.86 -14.47
N GLU A 174 -27.23 -17.26 -15.65
CA GLU A 174 -26.53 -17.94 -16.74
C GLU A 174 -25.04 -18.11 -16.41
N LEU A 175 -24.41 -17.07 -15.87
CA LEU A 175 -23.02 -17.09 -15.46
C LEU A 175 -22.78 -18.06 -14.30
N GLU A 176 -23.67 -18.08 -13.29
CA GLU A 176 -23.61 -19.02 -12.17
C GLU A 176 -23.63 -20.46 -12.66
N LYS A 177 -24.55 -20.78 -13.57
CA LYS A 177 -24.67 -22.11 -14.13
C LYS A 177 -23.47 -22.50 -15.00
N GLU A 178 -23.06 -21.64 -15.92
CA GLU A 178 -21.96 -21.92 -16.86
C GLU A 178 -20.63 -22.13 -16.15
N PHE A 179 -20.34 -21.26 -15.18
CA PHE A 179 -19.05 -21.28 -14.46
C PHE A 179 -19.10 -22.00 -13.12
N SER A 180 -20.23 -22.64 -12.77
CA SER A 180 -20.42 -23.37 -11.50
C SER A 180 -20.06 -22.52 -10.28
N ILE A 181 -20.55 -21.28 -10.25
CA ILE A 181 -20.27 -20.33 -9.17
C ILE A 181 -21.09 -20.75 -7.94
N GLU A 182 -20.42 -20.94 -6.80
CA GLU A 182 -21.07 -21.16 -5.51
C GLU A 182 -21.38 -19.79 -4.88
N GLY A 183 -22.64 -19.41 -4.86
CA GLY A 183 -23.12 -18.11 -4.38
C GLY A 183 -23.70 -17.26 -5.50
N ALA A 184 -23.84 -15.96 -5.26
CA ALA A 184 -24.37 -15.03 -6.24
C ALA A 184 -23.26 -14.42 -7.11
N VAL A 185 -23.59 -14.15 -8.37
CA VAL A 185 -22.75 -13.28 -9.22
C VAL A 185 -22.87 -11.84 -8.72
N ILE A 186 -21.75 -11.28 -8.33
CA ILE A 186 -21.62 -9.87 -7.94
C ILE A 186 -20.90 -9.17 -9.09
N PRO A 187 -21.54 -8.20 -9.76
CA PRO A 187 -20.92 -7.53 -10.91
C PRO A 187 -19.62 -6.80 -10.58
N MET A 188 -19.57 -6.08 -9.44
CA MET A 188 -18.38 -5.39 -8.95
C MET A 188 -18.30 -5.47 -7.42
N SER A 189 -17.10 -5.69 -6.89
CA SER A 189 -16.82 -5.65 -5.46
C SER A 189 -15.54 -4.82 -5.23
N PHE A 190 -15.49 -4.12 -4.09
CA PHE A 190 -14.33 -3.34 -3.64
C PHE A 190 -14.36 -3.21 -2.12
N ILE A 191 -13.26 -2.71 -1.56
CA ILE A 191 -13.15 -2.42 -0.12
C ILE A 191 -12.81 -0.95 0.06
N ILE A 192 -13.71 -0.21 0.70
CA ILE A 192 -13.52 1.22 0.99
C ILE A 192 -12.37 1.40 2.00
N ASN A 193 -11.58 2.43 1.82
CA ASN A 193 -10.41 2.77 2.64
C ASN A 193 -9.33 1.67 2.69
N ASN A 194 -9.25 0.85 1.66
CA ASN A 194 -8.17 -0.11 1.50
C ASN A 194 -7.45 0.21 0.18
N GLY A 195 -6.35 0.95 0.24
CA GLY A 195 -5.63 1.56 -0.86
C GLY A 195 -5.65 0.77 -2.18
N ASP A 196 -5.35 -0.53 -2.14
CA ASP A 196 -5.29 -1.38 -3.33
C ASP A 196 -6.66 -1.83 -3.87
N GLN A 197 -7.75 -1.56 -3.17
CA GLN A 197 -9.09 -2.09 -3.47
C GLN A 197 -10.19 -1.02 -3.37
N ASP A 198 -9.79 0.23 -3.16
CA ASP A 198 -10.72 1.34 -3.03
C ASP A 198 -11.25 1.79 -4.41
N PRO A 199 -12.56 2.04 -4.56
CA PRO A 199 -13.14 2.49 -5.83
C PRO A 199 -12.69 3.91 -6.23
N ALA A 200 -12.01 4.62 -5.36
CA ALA A 200 -11.52 5.98 -5.63
C ALA A 200 -10.69 6.09 -6.91
N ILE A 201 -9.98 5.00 -7.30
CA ILE A 201 -9.24 4.96 -8.57
C ILE A 201 -10.16 5.16 -9.79
N LEU A 202 -11.42 4.75 -9.71
CA LEU A 202 -12.38 4.92 -10.82
C LEU A 202 -12.78 6.39 -11.02
N LEU A 203 -12.58 7.24 -9.99
CA LEU A 203 -12.81 8.68 -10.10
C LEU A 203 -11.84 9.36 -11.08
N ASN A 204 -10.71 8.70 -11.43
CA ASN A 204 -9.83 9.15 -12.51
C ASN A 204 -10.53 9.22 -13.88
N GLY A 205 -11.64 8.53 -14.07
CA GLY A 205 -12.45 8.59 -15.29
C GLY A 205 -13.26 9.90 -15.43
N PHE A 206 -13.24 10.78 -14.43
CA PHE A 206 -14.04 11.99 -14.37
C PHE A 206 -13.17 13.25 -14.25
N GLY A 207 -13.66 14.36 -14.79
CA GLY A 207 -12.97 15.64 -14.74
C GLY A 207 -11.60 15.61 -15.41
N GLU A 208 -10.59 16.14 -14.71
CA GLU A 208 -9.21 16.23 -15.21
C GLU A 208 -8.37 14.98 -14.92
N GLY A 209 -8.96 13.91 -14.36
CA GLY A 209 -8.31 12.64 -14.17
C GLY A 209 -7.36 12.56 -12.96
N TYR A 210 -7.51 13.45 -12.00
CA TYR A 210 -6.69 13.39 -10.76
C TYR A 210 -7.20 12.36 -9.75
N GLY A 211 -8.39 11.82 -9.98
CA GLY A 211 -8.98 10.81 -9.10
C GLY A 211 -9.15 11.25 -7.67
N ASP A 212 -8.93 10.29 -6.79
CA ASP A 212 -8.85 10.53 -5.36
C ASP A 212 -7.75 9.67 -4.73
N THR A 213 -7.28 10.10 -3.58
CA THR A 213 -6.35 9.37 -2.71
C THR A 213 -6.90 9.39 -1.30
N GLY A 214 -6.44 8.49 -0.44
CA GLY A 214 -6.89 8.45 0.95
C GLY A 214 -6.70 9.79 1.70
N ASP A 215 -5.76 10.62 1.26
CA ASP A 215 -5.48 11.94 1.84
C ASP A 215 -6.19 13.08 1.09
N HIS A 216 -6.87 12.81 -0.01
CA HIS A 216 -7.54 13.78 -0.89
C HIS A 216 -6.63 14.86 -1.47
N PHE A 217 -5.35 14.57 -1.67
CA PHE A 217 -4.39 15.49 -2.28
C PHE A 217 -3.74 14.86 -3.51
N ALA A 218 -3.56 15.67 -4.54
CA ALA A 218 -2.79 15.30 -5.71
C ALA A 218 -1.85 16.44 -6.11
N VAL A 219 -0.84 16.12 -6.90
CA VAL A 219 0.09 17.09 -7.48
C VAL A 219 -0.14 17.08 -8.99
N THR A 220 -0.49 18.24 -9.56
CA THR A 220 -0.69 18.37 -11.01
C THR A 220 0.63 18.27 -11.77
N ASP A 221 0.59 18.08 -13.06
CA ASP A 221 1.77 18.05 -13.94
C ASP A 221 2.61 19.34 -13.85
N GLU A 222 1.97 20.48 -13.50
CA GLU A 222 2.65 21.76 -13.27
C GLU A 222 3.25 21.87 -11.85
N GLY A 223 3.15 20.83 -11.03
CA GLY A 223 3.67 20.81 -9.66
C GLY A 223 2.80 21.54 -8.63
N LYS A 224 1.54 21.81 -8.93
CA LYS A 224 0.60 22.43 -8.00
C LYS A 224 -0.07 21.37 -7.13
N VAL A 225 -0.09 21.57 -5.82
CA VAL A 225 -0.89 20.74 -4.91
C VAL A 225 -2.34 21.16 -4.98
N ILE A 226 -3.22 20.19 -5.19
CA ILE A 226 -4.68 20.38 -5.23
C ILE A 226 -5.36 19.48 -4.20
N TYR A 227 -6.55 19.88 -3.76
CA TYR A 227 -7.46 19.05 -2.96
C TYR A 227 -8.48 18.41 -3.90
N THR A 228 -8.45 17.08 -4.02
CA THR A 228 -9.16 16.34 -5.08
C THR A 228 -10.67 16.48 -4.98
N THR A 229 -11.23 16.49 -3.77
CA THR A 229 -12.68 16.51 -3.55
C THR A 229 -13.40 17.77 -4.05
N VAL A 230 -12.66 18.85 -4.33
CA VAL A 230 -13.23 20.11 -4.85
C VAL A 230 -12.94 20.33 -6.33
N GLN A 231 -12.32 19.34 -6.99
CA GLN A 231 -12.03 19.44 -8.42
C GLN A 231 -13.27 19.18 -9.27
N GLU A 232 -13.26 19.72 -10.47
CA GLU A 232 -14.30 19.46 -11.46
C GLU A 232 -14.35 17.95 -11.79
N GLY A 233 -15.55 17.40 -11.92
CA GLY A 233 -15.77 15.98 -12.17
C GLY A 233 -15.82 15.11 -10.93
N TYR A 234 -15.25 15.50 -9.78
CA TYR A 234 -15.30 14.68 -8.56
C TYR A 234 -16.74 14.36 -8.15
N LYS A 235 -17.63 15.35 -8.17
CA LYS A 235 -19.05 15.16 -7.84
C LYS A 235 -19.73 14.21 -8.82
N GLU A 236 -19.45 14.33 -10.11
CA GLU A 236 -19.99 13.45 -11.14
C GLU A 236 -19.55 12.00 -10.94
N GLY A 237 -18.27 11.80 -10.57
CA GLY A 237 -17.76 10.49 -10.24
C GLY A 237 -18.43 9.86 -9.03
N ILE A 238 -18.66 10.63 -7.97
CA ILE A 238 -19.41 10.17 -6.79
C ILE A 238 -20.88 9.87 -7.13
N GLU A 239 -21.53 10.70 -7.94
CA GLU A 239 -22.89 10.45 -8.42
C GLU A 239 -22.97 9.16 -9.26
N TRP A 240 -21.94 8.89 -10.08
CA TRP A 240 -21.83 7.66 -10.84
C TRP A 240 -21.61 6.43 -9.93
N LEU A 241 -20.72 6.48 -8.96
CA LEU A 241 -20.54 5.38 -7.97
C LEU A 241 -21.84 5.13 -7.20
N HIS A 242 -22.55 6.19 -6.77
CA HIS A 242 -23.83 6.06 -6.10
C HIS A 242 -24.87 5.37 -7.02
N LYS A 243 -24.87 5.68 -8.30
CA LYS A 243 -25.74 5.02 -9.29
C LYS A 243 -25.44 3.51 -9.37
N LEU A 244 -24.17 3.12 -9.44
CA LEU A 244 -23.79 1.70 -9.47
C LEU A 244 -24.34 0.94 -8.25
N VAL A 245 -24.26 1.54 -7.06
CA VAL A 245 -24.81 0.95 -5.83
C VAL A 245 -26.34 0.85 -5.90
N THR A 246 -27.02 1.91 -6.34
CA THR A 246 -28.51 1.94 -6.39
C THR A 246 -29.10 1.03 -7.47
N GLU A 247 -28.31 0.63 -8.44
CA GLU A 247 -28.68 -0.30 -9.52
C GLU A 247 -28.26 -1.75 -9.24
N ASP A 248 -27.86 -2.06 -8.03
CA ASP A 248 -27.41 -3.41 -7.61
C ASP A 248 -26.23 -3.94 -8.46
N LEU A 249 -25.33 -3.03 -8.87
CA LEU A 249 -24.12 -3.37 -9.65
C LEU A 249 -22.89 -3.59 -8.77
N VAL A 250 -23.00 -3.27 -7.47
CA VAL A 250 -21.94 -3.35 -6.48
C VAL A 250 -22.36 -4.25 -5.33
N ASP A 251 -21.35 -4.92 -4.75
CA ASP A 251 -21.53 -5.72 -3.55
C ASP A 251 -22.21 -4.90 -2.43
N PRO A 252 -23.30 -5.39 -1.85
CA PRO A 252 -24.01 -4.66 -0.80
C PRO A 252 -23.35 -4.77 0.60
N GLU A 253 -22.31 -5.63 0.79
CA GLU A 253 -21.66 -5.88 2.09
C GLU A 253 -20.43 -5.01 2.37
#